data_e1f99d1591f69f72b38e170d2fd9778c
#
_entry.id   e1f99d1591f69f72b38e170d2fd9778c
#
_cell.length_a   1.000
_cell.length_b   1.000
_cell.length_c   1.000
_cell.angle_alpha   90.00
_cell.angle_beta   90.00
_cell.angle_gamma   90.00
#
_symmetry.space_group_name_H-M   'P 1'
#
loop_
_entity.id
_entity.type
_entity.pdbx_description
1 polymer ?
#
loop_
_entity_poly.entity_id
_entity_poly.type
_entity_poly.pdbx_seq_one_letter_code
_entity_poly.pdbx_strand_id
1 'polypeptide(L)'
;MSDFMPGLLDASYYDGALVALPHSRSVPVLYYNKDRFKEAGLEEAPVTWDDLKADAKALTGNGSYGYSCPLDQWYYMSLVMNAGGTIFNETEDGIGFAGDPGTKPLYLWKEMIADGTMHVPSGQDYNSSEACRNAFAGGTAAMIQQSSAQLKGLEKTCEFEVGVGAVPQDTTLSYPAGGSNLLMFKGHSEEEEKAGWEFLKYMTNTENAVRWANGTGYLPTRQSCIDSEEYKKMVEEDPNLQIIVDQVQYSTYKTPFIPQYQEAKEIFANEIQKCI
;
A
#
# COMPACT_ATOMS: atom_id res chain seq x y z
N MET A 1 1.95 -17.22 -18.11
CA MET A 1 1.35 -16.91 -16.80
C MET A 1 2.36 -17.08 -15.67
N SER A 2 3.23 -18.08 -15.73
CA SER A 2 4.29 -18.35 -14.73
C SER A 2 5.30 -17.22 -14.50
N ASP A 3 5.31 -16.22 -15.37
CA ASP A 3 6.17 -15.03 -15.26
C ASP A 3 5.54 -13.91 -14.40
N PHE A 4 4.23 -13.94 -14.17
CA PHE A 4 3.62 -13.00 -13.24
C PHE A 4 3.95 -13.35 -11.79
N MET A 5 4.17 -12.33 -10.97
CA MET A 5 4.41 -12.50 -9.53
C MET A 5 3.16 -13.11 -8.87
N PRO A 6 3.28 -14.26 -8.16
CA PRO A 6 2.12 -15.00 -7.66
C PRO A 6 1.18 -14.15 -6.80
N GLY A 7 1.69 -13.40 -5.83
CA GLY A 7 0.88 -12.55 -4.95
C GLY A 7 0.09 -11.45 -5.68
N LEU A 8 0.53 -11.04 -6.88
CA LEU A 8 -0.18 -10.06 -7.71
C LEU A 8 -1.16 -10.70 -8.69
N LEU A 9 -0.87 -11.94 -9.14
CA LEU A 9 -1.71 -12.67 -10.08
C LEU A 9 -2.95 -13.28 -9.41
N ASP A 10 -2.88 -13.63 -8.16
CA ASP A 10 -3.94 -14.33 -7.43
C ASP A 10 -5.30 -13.61 -7.49
N ALA A 11 -5.30 -12.27 -7.41
CA ALA A 11 -6.49 -11.44 -7.55
C ALA A 11 -7.05 -11.38 -8.99
N SER A 12 -6.46 -12.09 -9.93
CA SER A 12 -6.89 -12.14 -11.35
C SER A 12 -7.71 -13.38 -11.69
N TYR A 13 -7.96 -14.25 -10.70
CA TYR A 13 -8.74 -15.46 -10.89
C TYR A 13 -10.14 -15.35 -10.23
N TYR A 14 -11.14 -15.81 -10.94
CA TYR A 14 -12.51 -15.99 -10.44
C TYR A 14 -12.99 -17.39 -10.79
N ASP A 15 -13.45 -18.15 -9.81
CA ASP A 15 -13.91 -19.55 -9.95
C ASP A 15 -12.91 -20.42 -10.76
N GLY A 16 -11.62 -20.28 -10.42
CA GLY A 16 -10.53 -21.01 -11.08
C GLY A 16 -10.17 -20.53 -12.50
N ALA A 17 -10.93 -19.60 -13.07
CA ALA A 17 -10.66 -19.03 -14.39
C ALA A 17 -9.88 -17.72 -14.29
N LEU A 18 -8.90 -17.51 -15.18
CA LEU A 18 -8.21 -16.24 -15.33
C LEU A 18 -9.15 -15.23 -16.00
N VAL A 19 -9.53 -14.17 -15.29
CA VAL A 19 -10.48 -13.15 -15.77
C VAL A 19 -9.83 -11.77 -15.97
N ALA A 20 -8.60 -11.59 -15.49
CA ALA A 20 -7.90 -10.32 -15.57
C ALA A 20 -6.38 -10.52 -15.66
N LEU A 21 -5.63 -9.46 -15.99
CA LEU A 21 -4.17 -9.44 -15.90
C LEU A 21 -3.72 -8.33 -14.94
N PRO A 22 -2.75 -8.59 -14.04
CA PRO A 22 -2.18 -7.55 -13.18
C PRO A 22 -1.53 -6.46 -14.03
N HIS A 23 -1.80 -5.20 -13.67
CA HIS A 23 -1.23 -4.05 -14.38
C HIS A 23 -0.66 -3.00 -13.41
N SER A 24 -1.50 -2.18 -12.81
CA SER A 24 -1.08 -1.15 -11.84
C SER A 24 -1.18 -1.70 -10.43
N ARG A 25 -0.14 -2.39 -9.96
CA ARG A 25 -0.14 -3.03 -8.64
C ARG A 25 0.71 -2.27 -7.64
N SER A 26 0.30 -2.26 -6.39
CA SER A 26 1.00 -1.58 -5.30
C SER A 26 0.83 -2.33 -3.98
N VAL A 27 1.68 -2.01 -3.03
CA VAL A 27 1.60 -2.46 -1.63
C VAL A 27 1.65 -1.25 -0.71
N PRO A 28 1.13 -1.31 0.52
CA PRO A 28 1.36 -0.26 1.50
C PRO A 28 2.83 -0.30 1.94
N VAL A 29 3.41 0.89 2.11
CA VAL A 29 4.77 1.08 2.63
C VAL A 29 4.79 2.28 3.58
N LEU A 30 5.85 2.40 4.37
CA LEU A 30 6.13 3.58 5.15
C LEU A 30 7.10 4.47 4.37
N TYR A 31 6.74 5.74 4.15
CA TYR A 31 7.67 6.78 3.69
C TYR A 31 8.14 7.60 4.88
N TYR A 32 9.39 8.00 4.88
CA TYR A 32 9.94 8.84 5.95
C TYR A 32 10.91 9.89 5.41
N ASN A 33 11.00 11.00 6.11
CA ASN A 33 11.92 12.09 5.82
C ASN A 33 13.30 11.77 6.43
N LYS A 34 14.26 11.39 5.59
CA LYS A 34 15.61 10.99 6.02
C LYS A 34 16.35 12.11 6.74
N ASP A 35 16.12 13.37 6.37
CA ASP A 35 16.80 14.51 7.01
C ASP A 35 16.33 14.64 8.47
N ARG A 36 15.03 14.57 8.71
CA ARG A 36 14.47 14.60 10.08
C ARG A 36 14.86 13.39 10.91
N PHE A 37 14.95 12.20 10.29
CA PHE A 37 15.46 11.01 10.96
C PHE A 37 16.88 11.20 11.43
N LYS A 38 17.76 11.68 10.55
CA LYS A 38 19.15 11.99 10.89
C LYS A 38 19.27 13.05 12.01
N GLU A 39 18.47 14.11 11.97
CA GLU A 39 18.42 15.14 13.02
C GLU A 39 17.98 14.57 14.38
N ALA A 40 17.06 13.58 14.37
CA ALA A 40 16.60 12.89 15.57
C ALA A 40 17.53 11.74 16.03
N GLY A 41 18.60 11.43 15.28
CA GLY A 41 19.51 10.33 15.56
C GLY A 41 18.94 8.95 15.23
N LEU A 42 17.94 8.88 14.33
CA LEU A 42 17.35 7.66 13.80
C LEU A 42 18.04 7.27 12.50
N GLU A 43 18.44 6.01 12.36
CA GLU A 43 19.19 5.54 11.19
C GLU A 43 18.31 4.82 10.17
N GLU A 44 17.27 4.10 10.65
CA GLU A 44 16.43 3.22 9.84
C GLU A 44 14.95 3.47 10.12
N ALA A 45 14.08 3.03 9.20
CA ALA A 45 12.64 3.05 9.37
C ALA A 45 12.20 2.11 10.52
N PRO A 46 11.14 2.45 11.27
CA PRO A 46 10.61 1.60 12.34
C PRO A 46 10.15 0.24 11.79
N VAL A 47 10.44 -0.84 12.51
CA VAL A 47 10.11 -2.21 12.13
C VAL A 47 8.84 -2.70 12.81
N THR A 48 8.62 -2.28 14.06
CA THR A 48 7.46 -2.68 14.87
C THR A 48 6.55 -1.49 15.18
N TRP A 49 5.33 -1.76 15.65
CA TRP A 49 4.45 -0.69 16.13
C TRP A 49 5.02 0.05 17.34
N ASP A 50 5.80 -0.63 18.18
CA ASP A 50 6.47 0.04 19.30
C ASP A 50 7.60 0.96 18.82
N ASP A 51 8.36 0.54 17.81
CA ASP A 51 9.34 1.41 17.15
C ASP A 51 8.65 2.62 16.49
N LEU A 52 7.53 2.37 15.77
CA LEU A 52 6.74 3.46 15.14
C LEU A 52 6.29 4.50 16.17
N LYS A 53 5.79 4.07 17.33
CA LYS A 53 5.39 5.00 18.41
C LYS A 53 6.59 5.77 18.97
N ALA A 54 7.71 5.08 19.20
CA ALA A 54 8.92 5.69 19.72
C ALA A 54 9.51 6.73 18.75
N ASP A 55 9.64 6.36 17.47
CA ASP A 55 10.16 7.25 16.42
C ASP A 55 9.21 8.42 16.16
N ALA A 56 7.89 8.16 16.10
CA ALA A 56 6.91 9.24 15.96
C ALA A 56 7.00 10.24 17.11
N LYS A 57 7.23 9.77 18.34
CA LYS A 57 7.43 10.64 19.49
C LYS A 57 8.73 11.47 19.37
N ALA A 58 9.83 10.85 18.96
CA ALA A 58 11.11 11.52 18.77
C ALA A 58 11.06 12.59 17.66
N LEU A 59 10.25 12.36 16.63
CA LEU A 59 10.08 13.23 15.47
C LEU A 59 8.99 14.30 15.64
N THR A 60 8.21 14.26 16.74
CA THR A 60 7.14 15.22 17.01
C THR A 60 7.69 16.44 17.75
N GLY A 61 7.35 17.62 17.28
CA GLY A 61 7.73 18.89 17.92
C GLY A 61 7.67 20.06 16.96
N ASN A 62 7.77 21.27 17.48
CA ASN A 62 7.80 22.53 16.70
C ASN A 62 6.60 22.69 15.73
N GLY A 63 5.42 22.16 16.12
CA GLY A 63 4.21 22.25 15.29
C GLY A 63 4.11 21.15 14.22
N SER A 64 4.99 20.17 14.24
CA SER A 64 4.94 19.00 13.36
C SER A 64 4.71 17.70 14.10
N TYR A 65 4.28 16.66 13.38
CA TYR A 65 3.96 15.35 13.89
C TYR A 65 4.97 14.31 13.39
N GLY A 66 5.17 13.25 14.15
CA GLY A 66 6.04 12.15 13.75
C GLY A 66 5.43 11.28 12.66
N TYR A 67 4.10 11.11 12.65
CA TYR A 67 3.42 10.19 11.75
C TYR A 67 2.11 10.75 11.21
N SER A 68 1.69 10.28 10.03
CA SER A 68 0.34 10.45 9.48
C SER A 68 -0.07 9.25 8.64
N CYS A 69 -1.36 8.94 8.64
CA CYS A 69 -1.93 7.87 7.83
C CYS A 69 -3.37 8.24 7.48
N PRO A 70 -3.85 7.98 6.26
CA PRO A 70 -5.27 8.10 5.97
C PRO A 70 -6.07 7.12 6.83
N LEU A 71 -7.08 7.59 7.52
CA LEU A 71 -7.99 6.72 8.29
C LEU A 71 -8.97 6.01 7.35
N ASP A 72 -8.41 5.21 6.47
CA ASP A 72 -9.05 4.54 5.35
C ASP A 72 -9.04 3.03 5.57
N GLN A 73 -10.01 2.35 4.99
CA GLN A 73 -10.20 0.91 5.11
C GLN A 73 -8.97 0.09 4.66
N TRP A 74 -8.26 0.50 3.59
CA TRP A 74 -7.13 -0.27 3.07
C TRP A 74 -5.92 -0.25 4.01
N TYR A 75 -5.63 0.92 4.60
CA TYR A 75 -4.56 1.05 5.59
C TYR A 75 -4.93 0.37 6.91
N TYR A 76 -6.18 0.49 7.35
CA TYR A 76 -6.65 -0.23 8.54
C TYR A 76 -6.52 -1.74 8.36
N MET A 77 -6.94 -2.30 7.21
CA MET A 77 -6.80 -3.73 6.93
C MET A 77 -5.36 -4.20 6.86
N SER A 78 -4.44 -3.35 6.38
CA SER A 78 -3.01 -3.61 6.47
C SER A 78 -2.56 -3.83 7.92
N LEU A 79 -3.00 -2.98 8.84
CA LEU A 79 -2.68 -3.12 10.27
C LEU A 79 -3.38 -4.33 10.91
N VAL A 80 -4.64 -4.62 10.54
CA VAL A 80 -5.34 -5.85 10.97
C VAL A 80 -4.56 -7.09 10.59
N MET A 81 -4.08 -7.17 9.35
CA MET A 81 -3.30 -8.31 8.88
C MET A 81 -1.94 -8.39 9.56
N ASN A 82 -1.30 -7.25 9.84
CA ASN A 82 -0.06 -7.20 10.62
C ASN A 82 -0.26 -7.65 12.08
N ALA A 83 -1.46 -7.47 12.63
CA ALA A 83 -1.85 -7.99 13.94
C ALA A 83 -2.26 -9.47 13.91
N GLY A 84 -2.09 -10.18 12.79
CA GLY A 84 -2.42 -11.60 12.62
C GLY A 84 -3.88 -11.88 12.29
N GLY A 85 -4.68 -10.86 11.94
CA GLY A 85 -6.06 -11.02 11.49
C GLY A 85 -6.17 -11.28 9.98
N THR A 86 -7.38 -11.61 9.56
CA THR A 86 -7.79 -11.70 8.14
C THR A 86 -9.00 -10.80 7.91
N ILE A 87 -9.24 -10.37 6.69
CA ILE A 87 -10.37 -9.47 6.40
C ILE A 87 -11.70 -10.25 6.50
N PHE A 88 -11.75 -11.43 5.87
CA PHE A 88 -12.87 -12.37 6.00
C PHE A 88 -12.39 -13.67 6.62
N ASN A 89 -13.32 -14.41 7.22
CA ASN A 89 -13.08 -15.77 7.67
C ASN A 89 -12.86 -16.72 6.48
N GLU A 90 -12.46 -17.96 6.75
CA GLU A 90 -12.13 -18.95 5.71
C GLU A 90 -13.31 -19.29 4.79
N THR A 91 -14.55 -19.11 5.24
CA THR A 91 -15.78 -19.36 4.48
C THR A 91 -16.29 -18.12 3.74
N GLU A 92 -15.64 -16.98 3.90
CA GLU A 92 -15.98 -15.68 3.31
C GLU A 92 -17.42 -15.19 3.62
N ASP A 93 -18.05 -15.72 4.68
CA ASP A 93 -19.39 -15.36 5.14
C ASP A 93 -19.42 -14.48 6.39
N GLY A 94 -18.25 -14.14 6.92
CA GLY A 94 -18.07 -13.28 8.09
C GLY A 94 -16.71 -12.61 8.15
N ILE A 95 -16.58 -11.64 9.08
CA ILE A 95 -15.30 -10.96 9.32
C ILE A 95 -14.28 -11.89 9.98
N GLY A 96 -13.02 -11.80 9.55
CA GLY A 96 -11.91 -12.59 10.08
C GLY A 96 -11.07 -11.90 11.16
N PHE A 97 -11.41 -10.66 11.54
CA PHE A 97 -10.66 -9.83 12.48
C PHE A 97 -11.42 -9.49 13.76
N ALA A 98 -12.43 -10.28 14.12
CA ALA A 98 -13.12 -10.10 15.40
C ALA A 98 -12.14 -10.29 16.57
N GLY A 99 -12.18 -9.38 17.57
CA GLY A 99 -11.29 -9.41 18.73
C GLY A 99 -9.99 -8.63 18.53
N ASP A 100 -8.90 -9.10 19.14
CA ASP A 100 -7.62 -8.39 19.20
C ASP A 100 -7.07 -7.92 17.86
N PRO A 101 -7.04 -8.72 16.78
CA PRO A 101 -6.50 -8.26 15.51
C PRO A 101 -7.23 -7.06 14.92
N GLY A 102 -8.53 -6.92 15.19
CA GLY A 102 -9.31 -5.76 14.74
C GLY A 102 -9.26 -4.59 15.70
N THR A 103 -9.08 -4.80 17.00
CA THR A 103 -9.08 -3.71 17.99
C THR A 103 -7.71 -3.07 18.18
N LYS A 104 -6.63 -3.84 18.13
CA LYS A 104 -5.26 -3.33 18.29
C LYS A 104 -4.91 -2.17 17.33
N PRO A 105 -5.22 -2.22 16.01
CA PRO A 105 -4.97 -1.10 15.12
C PRO A 105 -5.70 0.19 15.51
N LEU A 106 -6.94 0.07 15.99
CA LEU A 106 -7.70 1.23 16.46
C LEU A 106 -7.06 1.83 17.71
N TYR A 107 -6.60 1.00 18.65
CA TYR A 107 -5.85 1.47 19.82
C TYR A 107 -4.54 2.14 19.42
N LEU A 108 -3.77 1.59 18.49
CA LEU A 108 -2.55 2.20 17.98
C LEU A 108 -2.82 3.62 17.47
N TRP A 109 -3.80 3.79 16.60
CA TRP A 109 -4.15 5.11 16.07
C TRP A 109 -4.65 6.06 17.16
N LYS A 110 -5.56 5.59 18.05
CA LYS A 110 -6.09 6.41 19.17
C LYS A 110 -5.00 6.88 20.11
N GLU A 111 -4.08 6.01 20.49
CA GLU A 111 -2.95 6.36 21.35
C GLU A 111 -2.08 7.41 20.70
N MET A 112 -1.66 7.20 19.45
CA MET A 112 -0.80 8.13 18.73
C MET A 112 -1.45 9.50 18.47
N ILE A 113 -2.78 9.52 18.27
CA ILE A 113 -3.55 10.77 18.13
C ILE A 113 -3.65 11.48 19.49
N ALA A 114 -3.98 10.76 20.56
CA ALA A 114 -4.09 11.31 21.91
C ALA A 114 -2.76 11.85 22.43
N ASP A 115 -1.65 11.18 22.10
CA ASP A 115 -0.29 11.61 22.44
C ASP A 115 0.20 12.79 21.56
N GLY A 116 -0.57 13.18 20.55
CA GLY A 116 -0.21 14.26 19.62
C GLY A 116 0.95 13.90 18.68
N THR A 117 1.23 12.60 18.48
CA THR A 117 2.32 12.12 17.61
C THR A 117 1.85 11.79 16.20
N MET A 118 0.55 11.57 16.01
CA MET A 118 -0.07 11.29 14.72
C MET A 118 -0.91 12.49 14.25
N HIS A 119 -0.61 12.96 13.04
CA HIS A 119 -1.43 13.94 12.33
C HIS A 119 -2.60 13.26 11.62
N VAL A 120 -3.80 13.75 11.85
CA VAL A 120 -5.01 13.37 11.09
C VAL A 120 -5.49 14.62 10.36
N PRO A 121 -5.63 14.60 9.03
CA PRO A 121 -6.22 15.71 8.29
C PRO A 121 -7.61 16.06 8.82
N SER A 122 -7.94 17.34 8.87
CA SER A 122 -9.16 17.84 9.48
C SER A 122 -10.40 17.69 8.58
N GLY A 123 -11.57 17.66 9.21
CA GLY A 123 -12.86 17.69 8.51
C GLY A 123 -13.12 16.42 7.70
N GLN A 124 -13.49 16.56 6.45
CA GLN A 124 -13.79 15.43 5.53
C GLN A 124 -12.53 14.77 4.97
N ASP A 125 -11.34 15.33 5.21
CA ASP A 125 -10.07 14.84 4.66
C ASP A 125 -9.37 13.80 5.56
N TYR A 126 -9.98 13.37 6.66
CA TYR A 126 -9.42 12.42 7.63
C TYR A 126 -8.93 11.10 6.97
N ASN A 127 -9.55 10.68 5.87
CA ASN A 127 -9.20 9.49 5.09
C ASN A 127 -8.53 9.81 3.74
N SER A 128 -8.16 11.08 3.51
CA SER A 128 -7.58 11.53 2.25
C SER A 128 -6.10 11.17 2.16
N SER A 129 -5.77 10.27 1.22
CA SER A 129 -4.38 9.97 0.85
C SER A 129 -3.64 11.20 0.35
N GLU A 130 -4.31 12.10 -0.36
CA GLU A 130 -3.72 13.34 -0.86
C GLU A 130 -3.37 14.29 0.30
N ALA A 131 -4.28 14.49 1.26
CA ALA A 131 -4.02 15.35 2.41
C ALA A 131 -2.83 14.84 3.24
N CYS A 132 -2.72 13.53 3.47
CA CYS A 132 -1.56 12.95 4.15
C CYS A 132 -0.25 13.15 3.36
N ARG A 133 -0.26 12.98 2.04
CA ARG A 133 0.93 13.25 1.20
C ARG A 133 1.34 14.71 1.27
N ASN A 134 0.38 15.63 1.21
CA ASN A 134 0.65 17.06 1.33
C ASN A 134 1.22 17.42 2.71
N ALA A 135 0.72 16.79 3.79
CA ALA A 135 1.28 16.95 5.13
C ALA A 135 2.74 16.46 5.22
N PHE A 136 3.07 15.37 4.56
CA PHE A 136 4.43 14.84 4.48
C PHE A 136 5.35 15.76 3.65
N ALA A 137 4.96 16.06 2.42
CA ALA A 137 5.75 16.91 1.52
C ALA A 137 5.96 18.32 2.09
N GLY A 138 4.98 18.85 2.81
CA GLY A 138 5.08 20.15 3.51
C GLY A 138 5.78 20.10 4.88
N GLY A 139 6.30 18.93 5.31
CA GLY A 139 7.03 18.76 6.57
C GLY A 139 6.14 18.73 7.83
N THR A 140 4.82 18.73 7.69
CA THR A 140 3.88 18.58 8.82
C THR A 140 3.96 17.22 9.47
N ALA A 141 4.20 16.16 8.69
CA ALA A 141 4.43 14.79 9.17
C ALA A 141 5.82 14.30 8.73
N ALA A 142 6.56 13.62 9.63
CA ALA A 142 7.88 13.07 9.33
C ALA A 142 7.82 11.68 8.69
N MET A 143 6.76 10.93 8.95
CA MET A 143 6.49 9.62 8.37
C MET A 143 5.05 9.57 7.86
N ILE A 144 4.81 8.84 6.77
CA ILE A 144 3.46 8.51 6.30
C ILE A 144 3.36 7.05 5.85
N GLN A 145 2.25 6.40 6.16
CA GLN A 145 1.89 5.15 5.51
C GLN A 145 1.11 5.46 4.24
N GLN A 146 1.63 5.00 3.10
CA GLN A 146 1.04 5.26 1.79
C GLN A 146 1.25 4.08 0.82
N SER A 147 0.57 4.13 -0.33
CA SER A 147 0.80 3.20 -1.44
C SER A 147 2.22 3.36 -2.00
N SER A 148 2.88 2.26 -2.32
CA SER A 148 4.17 2.24 -3.01
C SER A 148 4.18 3.02 -4.32
N ALA A 149 3.03 3.14 -4.99
CA ALA A 149 2.86 3.92 -6.22
C ALA A 149 3.05 5.44 -6.03
N GLN A 150 3.22 5.92 -4.79
CA GLN A 150 3.45 7.34 -4.53
C GLN A 150 4.93 7.73 -4.57
N LEU A 151 5.87 6.77 -4.64
CA LEU A 151 7.31 7.04 -4.54
C LEU A 151 7.76 8.15 -5.49
N LYS A 152 7.54 7.98 -6.80
CA LYS A 152 8.00 8.96 -7.80
C LYS A 152 7.35 10.33 -7.66
N GLY A 153 6.09 10.37 -7.19
CA GLY A 153 5.39 11.61 -6.87
C GLY A 153 5.99 12.33 -5.67
N LEU A 154 6.28 11.59 -4.60
CA LEU A 154 6.88 12.14 -3.38
C LEU A 154 8.32 12.60 -3.62
N GLU A 155 9.16 11.81 -4.29
CA GLU A 155 10.53 12.21 -4.65
C GLU A 155 10.58 13.52 -5.47
N LYS A 156 9.58 13.73 -6.34
CA LYS A 156 9.48 14.95 -7.14
C LYS A 156 8.99 16.16 -6.34
N THR A 157 8.18 15.93 -5.31
CA THR A 157 7.44 17.00 -4.61
C THR A 157 8.12 17.40 -3.31
N CYS A 158 8.79 16.46 -2.62
CA CYS A 158 9.49 16.74 -1.37
C CYS A 158 10.80 17.48 -1.64
N GLU A 159 11.13 18.44 -0.77
CA GLU A 159 12.41 19.17 -0.79
C GLU A 159 13.49 18.49 0.07
N PHE A 160 13.22 17.27 0.55
CA PHE A 160 14.10 16.44 1.38
C PHE A 160 14.23 15.04 0.78
N GLU A 161 15.22 14.28 1.24
CA GLU A 161 15.43 12.91 0.79
C GLU A 161 14.35 11.97 1.37
N VAL A 162 13.61 11.32 0.47
CA VAL A 162 12.54 10.37 0.82
C VAL A 162 13.13 8.98 1.05
N GLY A 163 12.87 8.42 2.23
CA GLY A 163 13.15 7.03 2.55
C GLY A 163 11.89 6.16 2.44
N VAL A 164 12.07 4.90 2.17
CA VAL A 164 11.02 3.87 2.17
C VAL A 164 11.37 2.79 3.19
N GLY A 165 10.38 2.34 3.94
CA GLY A 165 10.45 1.18 4.82
C GLY A 165 9.24 0.27 4.63
N ALA A 166 9.31 -0.95 5.15
CA ALA A 166 8.12 -1.79 5.30
C ALA A 166 7.09 -1.10 6.20
N VAL A 167 5.82 -1.49 6.08
CA VAL A 167 4.82 -1.11 7.09
C VAL A 167 5.23 -1.74 8.42
N PRO A 168 5.35 -0.97 9.52
CA PRO A 168 5.68 -1.53 10.82
C PRO A 168 4.67 -2.60 11.25
N GLN A 169 5.18 -3.71 11.81
CA GLN A 169 4.38 -4.87 12.16
C GLN A 169 4.09 -4.97 13.67
N ASP A 170 3.00 -5.65 14.02
CA ASP A 170 2.76 -6.16 15.39
C ASP A 170 3.25 -7.62 15.48
N THR A 171 2.53 -8.54 14.85
CA THR A 171 2.79 -9.98 14.94
C THR A 171 3.46 -10.54 13.68
N THR A 172 3.13 -9.99 12.52
CA THR A 172 3.62 -10.49 11.22
C THR A 172 3.62 -9.39 10.17
N LEU A 173 4.40 -9.60 9.09
CA LEU A 173 4.27 -8.80 7.87
C LEU A 173 3.22 -9.45 6.97
N SER A 174 2.10 -8.79 6.81
CA SER A 174 1.04 -9.20 5.88
C SER A 174 0.13 -8.01 5.58
N TYR A 175 -0.27 -7.82 4.33
CA TYR A 175 -1.15 -6.73 3.93
C TYR A 175 -1.85 -7.00 2.60
N PRO A 176 -2.95 -6.25 2.29
CA PRO A 176 -3.63 -6.38 1.02
C PRO A 176 -2.83 -5.70 -0.10
N ALA A 177 -2.74 -6.33 -1.27
CA ALA A 177 -2.29 -5.64 -2.47
C ALA A 177 -3.29 -4.55 -2.85
N GLY A 178 -2.75 -3.43 -3.34
CA GLY A 178 -3.53 -2.35 -3.95
C GLY A 178 -3.43 -2.35 -5.47
N GLY A 179 -4.07 -1.35 -6.07
CA GLY A 179 -4.00 -1.09 -7.50
C GLY A 179 -5.11 -1.73 -8.31
N SER A 180 -4.85 -1.99 -9.59
CA SER A 180 -5.85 -2.45 -10.55
C SER A 180 -5.34 -3.52 -11.50
N ASN A 181 -6.27 -4.27 -12.05
CA ASN A 181 -6.07 -5.26 -13.10
C ASN A 181 -6.74 -4.77 -14.40
N LEU A 182 -6.26 -5.24 -15.54
CA LEU A 182 -6.92 -5.09 -16.84
C LEU A 182 -7.78 -6.31 -17.11
N LEU A 183 -9.02 -6.09 -17.55
CA LEU A 183 -9.96 -7.16 -17.90
C LEU A 183 -10.77 -6.79 -19.15
N MET A 184 -11.36 -7.77 -19.78
CA MET A 184 -12.32 -7.60 -20.87
C MET A 184 -13.70 -8.02 -20.44
N PHE A 185 -14.72 -7.24 -20.79
CA PHE A 185 -16.11 -7.65 -20.62
C PHE A 185 -16.55 -8.58 -21.76
N LYS A 186 -17.56 -9.40 -21.50
CA LYS A 186 -18.21 -10.24 -22.52
C LYS A 186 -19.18 -9.40 -23.35
N GLY A 187 -19.52 -9.91 -24.55
CA GLY A 187 -20.56 -9.33 -25.40
C GLY A 187 -20.04 -8.50 -26.57
N HIS A 188 -18.74 -8.59 -26.84
CA HIS A 188 -18.09 -8.01 -28.01
C HIS A 188 -18.06 -8.99 -29.18
N SER A 189 -17.78 -8.49 -30.38
CA SER A 189 -17.50 -9.34 -31.55
C SER A 189 -16.16 -10.09 -31.35
N GLU A 190 -15.98 -11.19 -32.07
CA GLU A 190 -14.74 -11.98 -32.03
C GLU A 190 -13.49 -11.13 -32.42
N GLU A 191 -13.65 -10.17 -33.34
CA GLU A 191 -12.60 -9.27 -33.77
C GLU A 191 -12.22 -8.28 -32.67
N GLU A 192 -13.23 -7.70 -31.96
CA GLU A 192 -13.00 -6.81 -30.83
C GLU A 192 -12.36 -7.54 -29.65
N GLU A 193 -12.78 -8.79 -29.36
CA GLU A 193 -12.18 -9.61 -28.31
C GLU A 193 -10.71 -9.92 -28.63
N LYS A 194 -10.39 -10.26 -29.88
CA LYS A 194 -8.99 -10.47 -30.30
C LYS A 194 -8.16 -9.18 -30.16
N ALA A 195 -8.69 -8.04 -30.62
CA ALA A 195 -8.01 -6.77 -30.49
C ALA A 195 -7.79 -6.36 -29.02
N GLY A 196 -8.80 -6.54 -28.17
CA GLY A 196 -8.71 -6.32 -26.74
C GLY A 196 -7.65 -7.20 -26.07
N TRP A 197 -7.59 -8.47 -26.45
CA TRP A 197 -6.58 -9.39 -25.93
C TRP A 197 -5.15 -8.99 -26.36
N GLU A 198 -4.95 -8.58 -27.61
CA GLU A 198 -3.65 -8.05 -28.06
C GLU A 198 -3.25 -6.79 -27.26
N PHE A 199 -4.21 -5.90 -26.99
CA PHE A 199 -3.97 -4.73 -26.14
C PHE A 199 -3.58 -5.11 -24.72
N LEU A 200 -4.29 -6.05 -24.07
CA LEU A 200 -3.94 -6.52 -22.73
C LEU A 200 -2.53 -7.12 -22.69
N LYS A 201 -2.18 -7.95 -23.70
CA LYS A 201 -0.83 -8.51 -23.81
C LYS A 201 0.24 -7.42 -24.00
N TYR A 202 -0.06 -6.42 -24.81
CA TYR A 202 0.83 -5.29 -25.04
C TYR A 202 1.08 -4.51 -23.76
N MET A 203 0.02 -4.14 -23.03
CA MET A 203 0.10 -3.39 -21.78
C MET A 203 0.83 -4.14 -20.67
N THR A 204 0.78 -5.46 -20.69
CA THR A 204 1.36 -6.30 -19.62
C THR A 204 2.61 -7.08 -20.05
N ASN A 205 3.19 -6.81 -21.22
CA ASN A 205 4.48 -7.41 -21.60
C ASN A 205 5.62 -6.80 -20.75
N THR A 206 6.77 -7.45 -20.74
CA THR A 206 7.91 -7.07 -19.90
C THR A 206 8.35 -5.63 -20.16
N GLU A 207 8.54 -5.24 -21.43
CA GLU A 207 9.00 -3.91 -21.80
C GLU A 207 8.04 -2.80 -21.32
N ASN A 208 6.74 -2.94 -21.60
CA ASN A 208 5.75 -1.94 -21.21
C ASN A 208 5.48 -1.95 -19.71
N ALA A 209 5.59 -3.09 -19.02
CA ALA A 209 5.46 -3.16 -17.58
C ALA A 209 6.63 -2.44 -16.86
N VAL A 210 7.87 -2.55 -17.39
CA VAL A 210 9.01 -1.77 -16.88
C VAL A 210 8.81 -0.28 -17.13
N ARG A 211 8.39 0.12 -18.33
CA ARG A 211 8.08 1.53 -18.64
C ARG A 211 6.97 2.09 -17.73
N TRP A 212 5.94 1.27 -17.46
CA TRP A 212 4.85 1.66 -16.57
C TRP A 212 5.34 1.85 -15.14
N ALA A 213 6.13 0.91 -14.62
CA ALA A 213 6.73 1.01 -13.29
C ALA A 213 7.60 2.27 -13.16
N ASN A 214 8.46 2.53 -14.13
CA ASN A 214 9.33 3.72 -14.16
C ASN A 214 8.53 5.03 -14.19
N GLY A 215 7.50 5.10 -15.03
CA GLY A 215 6.73 6.34 -15.20
C GLY A 215 5.73 6.65 -14.09
N THR A 216 5.34 5.65 -13.29
CA THR A 216 4.22 5.78 -12.34
C THR A 216 4.57 5.44 -10.90
N GLY A 217 5.63 4.66 -10.66
CA GLY A 217 5.96 4.09 -9.34
C GLY A 217 5.13 2.86 -8.95
N TYR A 218 4.27 2.33 -9.84
CA TYR A 218 3.64 1.03 -9.62
C TYR A 218 4.64 -0.10 -9.69
N LEU A 219 4.33 -1.22 -9.02
CA LEU A 219 5.16 -2.43 -9.03
C LEU A 219 5.26 -3.04 -10.43
N PRO A 220 6.43 -3.56 -10.81
CA PRO A 220 6.53 -4.48 -11.93
C PRO A 220 5.73 -5.74 -11.60
N THR A 221 4.90 -6.20 -12.54
CA THR A 221 3.98 -7.31 -12.27
C THR A 221 4.53 -8.68 -12.67
N ARG A 222 5.71 -8.70 -13.33
CA ARG A 222 6.37 -9.90 -13.84
C ARG A 222 7.77 -10.06 -13.28
N GLN A 223 8.20 -11.31 -13.10
CA GLN A 223 9.58 -11.61 -12.72
C GLN A 223 10.57 -11.13 -13.78
N SER A 224 10.26 -11.33 -15.07
CA SER A 224 11.07 -10.84 -16.17
C SER A 224 11.31 -9.32 -16.20
N CYS A 225 10.40 -8.54 -15.57
CA CYS A 225 10.62 -7.10 -15.41
C CYS A 225 11.72 -6.85 -14.37
N ILE A 226 11.67 -7.51 -13.23
CA ILE A 226 12.64 -7.37 -12.14
C ILE A 226 14.03 -7.84 -12.61
N ASP A 227 14.07 -8.90 -13.41
CA ASP A 227 15.32 -9.48 -13.93
C ASP A 227 15.92 -8.66 -15.10
N SER A 228 15.17 -7.69 -15.67
CA SER A 228 15.63 -6.87 -16.78
C SER A 228 16.75 -5.92 -16.38
N GLU A 229 17.69 -5.67 -17.32
CA GLU A 229 18.79 -4.72 -17.09
C GLU A 229 18.26 -3.28 -16.86
N GLU A 230 17.14 -2.93 -17.50
CA GLU A 230 16.51 -1.62 -17.33
C GLU A 230 16.02 -1.44 -15.89
N TYR A 231 15.30 -2.44 -15.32
CA TYR A 231 14.80 -2.36 -13.95
C TYR A 231 15.93 -2.42 -12.91
N LYS A 232 16.94 -3.27 -13.11
CA LYS A 232 18.13 -3.32 -12.24
C LYS A 232 18.83 -1.97 -12.16
N LYS A 233 18.99 -1.30 -13.32
CA LYS A 233 19.55 0.04 -13.35
C LYS A 233 18.69 1.06 -12.57
N MET A 234 17.36 0.98 -12.69
CA MET A 234 16.46 1.81 -11.88
C MET A 234 16.66 1.61 -10.39
N VAL A 235 16.85 0.35 -9.95
CA VAL A 235 17.11 0.00 -8.53
C VAL A 235 18.49 0.51 -8.08
N GLU A 236 19.50 0.47 -8.95
CA GLU A 236 20.82 1.05 -8.65
C GLU A 236 20.75 2.58 -8.46
N GLU A 237 19.91 3.25 -9.25
CA GLU A 237 19.70 4.70 -9.18
C GLU A 237 18.79 5.08 -7.99
N ASP A 238 17.84 4.21 -7.61
CA ASP A 238 16.88 4.42 -6.53
C ASP A 238 16.67 3.12 -5.71
N PRO A 239 17.45 2.92 -4.64
CA PRO A 239 17.35 1.73 -3.80
C PRO A 239 15.98 1.53 -3.11
N ASN A 240 15.15 2.59 -2.99
CA ASN A 240 13.79 2.48 -2.47
C ASN A 240 12.92 1.50 -3.29
N LEU A 241 13.19 1.36 -4.59
CA LEU A 241 12.49 0.42 -5.47
C LEU A 241 12.70 -1.04 -5.04
N GLN A 242 13.90 -1.40 -4.58
CA GLN A 242 14.16 -2.76 -4.10
C GLN A 242 13.35 -3.05 -2.82
N ILE A 243 13.33 -2.10 -1.88
CA ILE A 243 12.54 -2.22 -0.64
C ILE A 243 11.08 -2.47 -0.98
N ILE A 244 10.52 -1.73 -1.94
CA ILE A 244 9.13 -1.89 -2.40
C ILE A 244 8.88 -3.27 -3.01
N VAL A 245 9.77 -3.76 -3.89
CA VAL A 245 9.65 -5.08 -4.53
C VAL A 245 9.68 -6.18 -3.48
N ASP A 246 10.57 -6.07 -2.50
CA ASP A 246 10.70 -7.05 -1.42
C ASP A 246 9.41 -7.17 -0.58
N GLN A 247 8.56 -6.12 -0.56
CA GLN A 247 7.29 -6.16 0.15
C GLN A 247 6.22 -7.01 -0.55
N VAL A 248 6.34 -7.28 -1.85
CA VAL A 248 5.32 -8.01 -2.61
C VAL A 248 5.05 -9.41 -2.04
N GLN A 249 6.09 -10.08 -1.52
CA GLN A 249 5.98 -11.41 -0.92
C GLN A 249 5.03 -11.46 0.29
N TYR A 250 4.81 -10.32 0.96
CA TYR A 250 3.92 -10.19 2.13
C TYR A 250 2.50 -9.77 1.74
N SER A 251 2.24 -9.56 0.45
CA SER A 251 0.89 -9.30 -0.06
C SER A 251 0.15 -10.62 -0.25
N THR A 252 -0.35 -11.17 0.84
CA THR A 252 -0.93 -12.53 0.91
C THR A 252 -2.45 -12.56 0.79
N TYR A 253 -3.11 -11.39 0.84
CA TYR A 253 -4.56 -11.33 0.84
C TYR A 253 -5.14 -11.25 -0.56
N LYS A 254 -6.11 -12.12 -0.83
CA LYS A 254 -6.95 -12.10 -2.03
C LYS A 254 -8.23 -11.30 -1.74
N THR A 255 -8.48 -10.28 -2.54
CA THR A 255 -9.78 -9.57 -2.47
C THR A 255 -10.89 -10.53 -2.86
N PRO A 256 -11.90 -10.78 -2.01
CA PRO A 256 -12.99 -11.69 -2.34
C PRO A 256 -13.88 -11.09 -3.42
N PHE A 257 -14.39 -11.96 -4.30
CA PHE A 257 -15.34 -11.59 -5.34
C PHE A 257 -16.78 -11.78 -4.83
N ILE A 258 -17.14 -11.05 -3.77
CA ILE A 258 -18.49 -11.06 -3.20
C ILE A 258 -19.23 -9.76 -3.54
N PRO A 259 -20.51 -9.81 -3.91
CA PRO A 259 -21.28 -8.61 -4.27
C PRO A 259 -21.32 -7.55 -3.18
N GLN A 260 -21.30 -7.96 -1.91
CA GLN A 260 -21.37 -7.10 -0.72
C GLN A 260 -20.04 -6.41 -0.38
N TYR A 261 -18.94 -6.72 -1.07
CA TYR A 261 -17.62 -6.22 -0.68
C TYR A 261 -17.53 -4.67 -0.69
N GLN A 262 -18.17 -4.03 -1.66
CA GLN A 262 -18.16 -2.56 -1.73
C GLN A 262 -18.97 -1.94 -0.58
N GLU A 263 -20.13 -2.49 -0.24
CA GLU A 263 -20.92 -2.05 0.90
C GLU A 263 -20.17 -2.27 2.23
N ALA A 264 -19.50 -3.41 2.39
CA ALA A 264 -18.67 -3.68 3.55
C ALA A 264 -17.55 -2.65 3.72
N LYS A 265 -16.89 -2.25 2.64
CA LYS A 265 -15.85 -1.19 2.67
C LYS A 265 -16.38 0.15 3.18
N GLU A 266 -17.56 0.54 2.74
CA GLU A 266 -18.22 1.79 3.17
C GLU A 266 -18.58 1.74 4.66
N ILE A 267 -19.10 0.60 5.13
CA ILE A 267 -19.37 0.38 6.55
C ILE A 267 -18.09 0.47 7.37
N PHE A 268 -17.00 -0.19 6.95
CA PHE A 268 -15.71 -0.12 7.62
C PHE A 268 -15.19 1.31 7.75
N ALA A 269 -15.20 2.08 6.67
CA ALA A 269 -14.73 3.46 6.68
C ALA A 269 -15.51 4.31 7.70
N ASN A 270 -16.83 4.16 7.73
CA ASN A 270 -17.69 4.87 8.66
C ASN A 270 -17.47 4.46 10.11
N GLU A 271 -17.28 3.17 10.38
CA GLU A 271 -17.06 2.69 11.76
C GLU A 271 -15.67 3.05 12.29
N ILE A 272 -14.62 3.00 11.44
CA ILE A 272 -13.29 3.50 11.81
C ILE A 272 -13.37 4.96 12.25
N GLN A 273 -14.04 5.82 11.47
CA GLN A 273 -14.20 7.23 11.81
C GLN A 273 -14.91 7.44 13.16
N LYS A 274 -15.91 6.62 13.49
CA LYS A 274 -16.62 6.73 14.77
C LYS A 274 -15.77 6.28 15.96
N CYS A 275 -14.81 5.39 15.73
CA CYS A 275 -13.95 4.85 16.79
C CYS A 275 -12.83 5.81 17.15
N ILE A 276 -12.40 6.66 16.24
CA ILE A 276 -11.29 7.61 16.39
C ILE A 276 -11.78 9.02 16.57
#